data_794906093d0992cbaf5ade1443ec9960
#
_entry.id   794906093d0992cbaf5ade1443ec9960
#
_cell.length_a   1.000
_cell.length_b   1.000
_cell.length_c   1.000
_cell.angle_alpha   90.00
_cell.angle_beta   90.00
_cell.angle_gamma   90.00
#
_symmetry.space_group_name_H-M   'P 1'
#
loop_
_entity.id
_entity.type
_entity.pdbx_description
1 polymer ?
#
loop_
_entity_poly.entity_id
_entity_poly.type
_entity_poly.pdbx_seq_one_letter_code
_entity_poly.pdbx_strand_id
1 'polypeptide(L)'
;MSLQANVYFIVSFYCLCSACMLIVNKLALNALPLPFVVLTLQMAFAVVALCCAPCYLRFGSLQDVLRWCRGIPWLFAGMLGSSMLALNFASMAALVVVRNLGPLLALPIERAFQERIAVNVRSVASMVLILAGVVLYMYN
;
A
#
# COMPACT_ATOMS: atom_id res chain seq x y z
N MET A 1 8.41 -28.29 -3.15
CA MET A 1 6.96 -28.01 -3.10
C MET A 1 6.56 -27.09 -1.94
N SER A 2 7.21 -27.08 -0.79
CA SER A 2 6.84 -26.27 0.39
C SER A 2 7.05 -24.75 0.23
N LEU A 3 8.08 -24.33 -0.46
CA LEU A 3 8.42 -22.89 -0.58
C LEU A 3 7.39 -22.10 -1.42
N GLN A 4 6.93 -22.68 -2.52
CA GLN A 4 5.90 -22.05 -3.36
C GLN A 4 4.54 -21.96 -2.65
N ALA A 5 4.15 -22.99 -1.90
CA ALA A 5 2.92 -22.97 -1.11
C ALA A 5 2.94 -21.85 -0.05
N ASN A 6 4.09 -21.63 0.61
CA ASN A 6 4.26 -20.56 1.58
C ASN A 6 4.16 -19.17 0.92
N VAL A 7 4.68 -18.99 -0.29
CA VAL A 7 4.58 -17.70 -1.01
C VAL A 7 3.12 -17.41 -1.37
N TYR A 8 2.37 -18.37 -1.89
CA TYR A 8 0.95 -18.17 -2.20
C TYR A 8 0.12 -17.84 -0.96
N PHE A 9 0.40 -18.52 0.16
CA PHE A 9 -0.26 -18.25 1.43
C PHE A 9 0.02 -16.83 1.92
N ILE A 10 1.28 -16.40 1.91
CA ILE A 10 1.69 -15.06 2.34
C ILE A 10 1.03 -13.98 1.47
N VAL A 11 1.04 -14.16 0.14
CA VAL A 11 0.43 -13.22 -0.79
C VAL A 11 -1.08 -13.14 -0.58
N SER A 12 -1.77 -14.27 -0.44
CA SER A 12 -3.22 -14.30 -0.19
C SER A 12 -3.58 -13.64 1.13
N PHE A 13 -2.81 -13.91 2.16
CA PHE A 13 -2.99 -13.30 3.49
C PHE A 13 -2.76 -11.78 3.43
N TYR A 14 -1.72 -11.34 2.73
CA TYR A 14 -1.44 -9.91 2.52
C TYR A 14 -2.59 -9.20 1.77
N CYS A 15 -3.10 -9.81 0.70
CA CYS A 15 -4.22 -9.27 -0.06
C CYS A 15 -5.49 -9.15 0.81
N LEU A 16 -5.77 -10.17 1.62
CA LEU A 16 -6.91 -10.16 2.54
C LEU A 16 -6.77 -9.04 3.58
N CYS A 17 -5.62 -8.95 4.24
CA CYS A 17 -5.35 -7.90 5.22
C CYS A 17 -5.46 -6.50 4.61
N SER A 18 -4.93 -6.31 3.39
CA SER A 18 -5.01 -5.04 2.66
C SER A 18 -6.45 -4.65 2.33
N ALA A 19 -7.27 -5.60 1.90
CA ALA A 19 -8.69 -5.37 1.62
C ALA A 19 -9.47 -5.04 2.90
N CYS A 20 -9.27 -5.81 3.97
CA CYS A 20 -9.88 -5.56 5.27
C CYS A 20 -9.52 -4.17 5.81
N MET A 21 -8.25 -3.79 5.72
CA MET A 21 -7.78 -2.47 6.16
C MET A 21 -8.47 -1.33 5.39
N LEU A 22 -8.71 -1.50 4.10
CA LEU A 22 -9.41 -0.52 3.28
C LEU A 22 -10.87 -0.33 3.73
N ILE A 23 -11.57 -1.43 4.02
CA ILE A 23 -12.95 -1.42 4.52
C ILE A 23 -13.01 -0.77 5.90
N VAL A 24 -12.13 -1.16 6.82
CA VAL A 24 -12.07 -0.61 8.18
C VAL A 24 -11.78 0.89 8.14
N ASN A 25 -10.86 1.34 7.29
CA ASN A 25 -10.56 2.75 7.12
C ASN A 25 -11.78 3.54 6.63
N LYS A 26 -12.55 2.99 5.69
CA LYS A 26 -13.77 3.64 5.20
C LYS A 26 -14.84 3.71 6.29
N LEU A 27 -15.02 2.64 7.06
CA LEU A 27 -15.95 2.62 8.20
C LEU A 27 -15.54 3.63 9.27
N ALA A 28 -14.25 3.70 9.57
CA ALA A 28 -13.70 4.66 10.53
C ALA A 28 -13.93 6.10 10.08
N LEU A 29 -13.73 6.40 8.79
CA LEU A 29 -13.99 7.72 8.22
C LEU A 29 -15.47 8.08 8.19
N ASN A 30 -16.36 7.10 8.01
CA ASN A 30 -17.80 7.34 8.11
C ASN A 30 -18.24 7.66 9.54
N ALA A 31 -17.59 7.04 10.55
CA ALA A 31 -17.86 7.30 11.96
C ALA A 31 -17.21 8.61 12.44
N LEU A 32 -16.02 8.90 11.96
CA LEU A 32 -15.22 10.08 12.31
C LEU A 32 -14.70 10.74 11.02
N PRO A 33 -15.38 11.77 10.49
CA PRO A 33 -15.02 12.39 9.21
C PRO A 33 -13.77 13.29 9.30
N LEU A 34 -12.75 12.84 10.05
CA LEU A 34 -11.49 13.54 10.27
C LEU A 34 -10.32 12.62 9.84
N PRO A 35 -9.96 12.61 8.54
CA PRO A 35 -9.00 11.66 7.99
C PRO A 35 -7.64 11.69 8.68
N PHE A 36 -7.17 12.87 9.05
CA PHE A 36 -5.87 13.00 9.73
C PHE A 36 -5.90 12.49 11.18
N VAL A 37 -7.02 12.60 11.88
CA VAL A 37 -7.17 12.07 13.24
C VAL A 37 -7.15 10.53 13.20
N VAL A 38 -7.89 9.93 12.27
CA VAL A 38 -7.90 8.47 12.08
C VAL A 38 -6.51 7.98 11.73
N LEU A 39 -5.81 8.66 10.83
CA LEU A 39 -4.43 8.33 10.46
C LEU A 39 -3.48 8.40 11.67
N THR A 40 -3.57 9.47 12.46
CA THR A 40 -2.71 9.67 13.64
C THR A 40 -2.94 8.57 14.67
N LEU A 41 -4.20 8.19 14.92
CA LEU A 41 -4.54 7.09 15.83
C LEU A 41 -3.98 5.75 15.34
N GLN A 42 -4.06 5.47 14.05
CA GLN A 42 -3.49 4.26 13.46
C GLN A 42 -1.97 4.22 13.60
N MET A 43 -1.29 5.34 13.36
CA MET A 43 0.16 5.43 13.52
C MET A 43 0.56 5.28 14.99
N ALA A 44 -0.16 5.91 15.92
CA ALA A 44 0.08 5.77 17.35
C ALA A 44 -0.09 4.31 17.80
N PHE A 45 -1.15 3.65 17.35
CA PHE A 45 -1.37 2.22 17.64
C PHE A 45 -0.24 1.34 17.08
N ALA A 46 0.21 1.60 15.84
CA ALA A 46 1.30 0.85 15.24
C ALA A 46 2.62 1.03 16.03
N VAL A 47 2.92 2.25 16.47
CA VAL A 47 4.10 2.53 17.32
C VAL A 47 4.00 1.79 18.65
N VAL A 48 2.85 1.83 19.32
CA VAL A 48 2.63 1.10 20.58
C VAL A 48 2.82 -0.41 20.36
N ALA A 49 2.23 -0.96 19.31
CA ALA A 49 2.36 -2.39 18.99
C ALA A 49 3.83 -2.79 18.73
N LEU A 50 4.59 -1.95 18.02
CA LEU A 50 6.02 -2.15 17.79
C LEU A 50 6.82 -2.06 19.11
N CYS A 51 6.51 -1.12 19.99
CA CYS A 51 7.16 -1.00 21.30
C CYS A 51 6.88 -2.22 22.20
N CYS A 52 5.73 -2.86 22.05
CA CYS A 52 5.40 -4.10 22.78
C CYS A 52 6.12 -5.33 22.22
N ALA A 53 6.70 -5.26 21.03
CA ALA A 53 7.41 -6.37 20.38
C ALA A 53 8.90 -6.07 20.10
N PRO A 54 9.69 -5.68 21.12
CA PRO A 54 11.08 -5.22 20.93
C PRO A 54 12.00 -6.31 20.37
N CYS A 55 11.67 -7.58 20.56
CA CYS A 55 12.47 -8.72 20.11
C CYS A 55 12.60 -8.81 18.58
N TYR A 56 11.68 -8.18 17.84
CA TYR A 56 11.71 -8.18 16.37
C TYR A 56 12.38 -6.94 15.78
N LEU A 57 12.65 -5.91 16.60
CA LEU A 57 13.26 -4.65 16.16
C LEU A 57 14.78 -4.74 16.27
N ARG A 58 15.44 -4.89 15.13
CA ARG A 58 16.89 -4.70 15.03
C ARG A 58 17.15 -3.26 14.57
N PHE A 59 17.46 -2.40 15.50
CA PHE A 59 17.93 -1.06 15.17
C PHE A 59 19.36 -1.14 14.66
N GLY A 60 19.60 -0.60 13.47
CA GLY A 60 20.94 -0.39 12.95
C GLY A 60 21.66 0.76 13.69
N SER A 61 22.74 1.28 13.12
CA SER A 61 23.43 2.44 13.64
C SER A 61 22.50 3.66 13.74
N LEU A 62 22.62 4.44 14.81
CA LEU A 62 21.84 5.70 14.98
C LEU A 62 22.00 6.66 13.80
N GLN A 63 23.16 6.67 13.15
CA GLN A 63 23.42 7.48 11.96
C GLN A 63 22.58 7.03 10.76
N ASP A 64 22.42 5.72 10.57
CA ASP A 64 21.59 5.16 9.50
C ASP A 64 20.12 5.48 9.76
N VAL A 65 19.65 5.33 11.00
CA VAL A 65 18.27 5.68 11.38
C VAL A 65 17.98 7.15 11.10
N LEU A 66 18.88 8.07 11.49
CA LEU A 66 18.71 9.51 11.23
C LEU A 66 18.70 9.83 9.73
N ARG A 67 19.55 9.17 8.95
CA ARG A 67 19.60 9.33 7.49
C ARG A 67 18.27 8.90 6.84
N TRP A 68 17.72 7.77 7.27
CA TRP A 68 16.43 7.26 6.79
C TRP A 68 15.25 8.12 7.25
N CYS A 69 15.27 8.61 8.48
CA CYS A 69 14.23 9.49 9.04
C CYS A 69 14.12 10.85 8.33
N ARG A 70 15.13 11.26 7.57
CA ARG A 70 15.11 12.57 6.90
C ARG A 70 14.21 12.64 5.68
N GLY A 71 13.97 11.54 4.98
CA GLY A 71 13.21 11.53 3.72
C GLY A 71 12.01 10.58 3.71
N ILE A 72 12.23 9.32 4.04
CA ILE A 72 11.23 8.25 3.85
C ILE A 72 9.97 8.45 4.68
N PRO A 73 10.00 8.82 5.98
CA PRO A 73 8.78 9.01 6.75
C PRO A 73 7.88 10.11 6.22
N TRP A 74 8.45 11.18 5.68
CA TRP A 74 7.67 12.28 5.10
C TRP A 74 6.95 11.88 3.82
N LEU A 75 7.64 11.14 2.94
CA LEU A 75 7.03 10.57 1.73
C LEU A 75 5.93 9.57 2.09
N PHE A 76 6.19 8.72 3.08
CA PHE A 76 5.22 7.73 3.54
C PHE A 76 4.00 8.39 4.19
N ALA A 77 4.20 9.39 5.04
CA ALA A 77 3.12 10.15 5.66
C ALA A 77 2.29 10.90 4.61
N GLY A 78 2.94 11.50 3.61
CA GLY A 78 2.28 12.15 2.48
C GLY A 78 1.43 11.16 1.66
N MET A 79 1.95 9.98 1.37
CA MET A 79 1.24 8.92 0.66
C MET A 79 0.02 8.42 1.45
N LEU A 80 0.17 8.21 2.75
CA LEU A 80 -0.94 7.79 3.61
C LEU A 80 -1.99 8.88 3.76
N GLY A 81 -1.57 10.12 4.00
CA GLY A 81 -2.47 11.27 4.12
C GLY A 81 -3.27 11.52 2.86
N SER A 82 -2.64 11.49 1.69
CA SER A 82 -3.33 11.61 0.40
C SER A 82 -4.30 10.45 0.15
N SER A 83 -3.92 9.24 0.54
CA SER A 83 -4.78 8.05 0.43
C SER A 83 -6.03 8.17 1.32
N MET A 84 -5.88 8.69 2.54
CA MET A 84 -7.00 8.89 3.46
C MET A 84 -7.92 10.04 3.00
N LEU A 85 -7.36 11.11 2.46
CA LEU A 85 -8.14 12.19 1.83
C LEU A 85 -8.93 11.66 0.62
N ALA A 86 -8.29 10.87 -0.23
CA ALA A 86 -8.96 10.25 -1.36
C ALA A 86 -10.13 9.35 -0.93
N LEU A 87 -9.98 8.57 0.16
CA LEU A 87 -11.05 7.75 0.76
C LEU A 87 -12.24 8.58 1.24
N ASN A 88 -11.99 9.80 1.69
CA ASN A 88 -13.06 10.69 2.17
C ASN A 88 -13.92 11.23 1.02
N PHE A 89 -13.29 11.57 -0.11
CA PHE A 89 -13.96 12.21 -1.24
C PHE A 89 -14.33 11.25 -2.37
N ALA A 90 -13.61 10.15 -2.51
CA ALA A 90 -13.79 9.19 -3.60
C ALA A 90 -14.59 7.97 -3.18
N SER A 91 -15.23 7.33 -4.16
CA SER A 91 -15.82 6.01 -3.94
C SER A 91 -14.73 4.95 -3.71
N MET A 92 -15.06 3.89 -2.98
CA MET A 92 -14.18 2.74 -2.78
C MET A 92 -13.63 2.18 -4.10
N ALA A 93 -14.49 2.14 -5.11
CA ALA A 93 -14.13 1.65 -6.44
C ALA A 93 -13.05 2.51 -7.10
N ALA A 94 -13.19 3.83 -7.08
CA ALA A 94 -12.20 4.74 -7.65
C ALA A 94 -10.82 4.58 -6.98
N LEU A 95 -10.80 4.34 -5.67
CA LEU A 95 -9.55 4.13 -4.94
C LEU A 95 -8.86 2.82 -5.33
N VAL A 96 -9.61 1.75 -5.51
CA VAL A 96 -9.08 0.47 -6.00
C VAL A 96 -8.48 0.63 -7.40
N VAL A 97 -9.15 1.40 -8.27
CA VAL A 97 -8.64 1.76 -9.60
C VAL A 97 -7.28 2.43 -9.52
N VAL A 98 -7.19 3.51 -8.75
CA VAL A 98 -5.94 4.29 -8.60
C VAL A 98 -4.81 3.43 -8.02
N ARG A 99 -5.11 2.58 -7.06
CA ARG A 99 -4.12 1.64 -6.51
C ARG A 99 -3.61 0.63 -7.54
N ASN A 100 -4.48 0.15 -8.41
CA ASN A 100 -4.10 -0.77 -9.48
C ASN A 100 -3.30 -0.09 -10.60
N LEU A 101 -3.39 1.23 -10.76
CA LEU A 101 -2.54 2.02 -11.65
C LEU A 101 -1.09 2.14 -11.14
N GLY A 102 -0.87 2.08 -9.82
CA GLY A 102 0.44 2.21 -9.22
C GLY A 102 1.51 1.28 -9.82
N PRO A 103 1.31 -0.04 -9.85
CA PRO A 103 2.23 -0.98 -10.47
C PRO A 103 2.47 -0.73 -11.97
N LEU A 104 1.43 -0.22 -12.67
CA LEU A 104 1.51 0.08 -14.10
C LEU A 104 2.39 1.29 -14.38
N LEU A 105 2.36 2.29 -13.49
CA LEU A 105 3.23 3.47 -13.54
C LEU A 105 4.65 3.15 -13.03
N ALA A 106 4.79 2.22 -12.09
CA ALA A 106 6.09 1.80 -11.58
C ALA A 106 6.96 1.11 -12.65
N LEU A 107 6.34 0.30 -13.51
CA LEU A 107 7.06 -0.45 -14.56
C LEU A 107 7.93 0.43 -15.49
N PRO A 108 7.44 1.52 -16.11
CA PRO A 108 8.27 2.38 -16.94
C PRO A 108 9.34 3.10 -16.14
N ILE A 109 9.07 3.44 -14.87
CA ILE A 109 10.04 4.09 -14.00
C ILE A 109 11.16 3.11 -13.64
N GLU A 110 10.83 1.89 -13.24
CA GLU A 110 11.83 0.85 -12.96
C GLU A 110 12.68 0.54 -14.20
N ARG A 111 12.07 0.49 -15.38
CA ARG A 111 12.79 0.27 -16.63
C ARG A 111 13.76 1.39 -16.97
N ALA A 112 13.46 2.63 -16.55
CA ALA A 112 14.32 3.79 -16.80
C ALA A 112 15.50 3.88 -15.83
N PHE A 113 15.33 3.40 -14.58
CA PHE A 113 16.31 3.57 -13.51
C PHE A 113 17.09 2.30 -13.15
N GLN A 114 16.57 1.12 -13.47
CA GLN A 114 17.17 -0.15 -13.07
C GLN A 114 17.50 -1.00 -14.29
N GLU A 115 18.70 -1.62 -14.30
CA GLU A 115 19.16 -2.47 -15.38
C GLU A 115 18.18 -3.64 -15.59
N ARG A 116 17.59 -3.67 -16.80
CA ARG A 116 16.89 -4.78 -17.47
C ARG A 116 16.14 -5.76 -16.56
N ILE A 117 15.10 -5.30 -15.90
CA ILE A 117 14.09 -6.23 -15.42
C ILE A 117 13.39 -6.79 -16.66
N ALA A 118 13.51 -8.09 -16.87
CA ALA A 118 12.80 -8.79 -17.95
C ALA A 118 11.29 -8.73 -17.63
N VAL A 119 10.63 -7.70 -18.11
CA VAL A 119 9.17 -7.56 -17.96
C VAL A 119 8.54 -8.68 -18.77
N ASN A 120 7.97 -9.66 -18.10
CA ASN A 120 7.29 -10.76 -18.74
C ASN A 120 5.99 -10.24 -19.38
N VAL A 121 5.78 -10.57 -20.65
CA VAL A 121 4.55 -10.23 -21.40
C VAL A 121 3.28 -10.64 -20.63
N ARG A 122 3.34 -11.74 -19.87
CA ARG A 122 2.24 -12.20 -19.02
C ARG A 122 1.89 -11.19 -17.92
N SER A 123 2.89 -10.54 -17.32
CA SER A 123 2.66 -9.53 -16.27
C SER A 123 2.00 -8.28 -16.84
N VAL A 124 2.40 -7.85 -18.02
CA VAL A 124 1.77 -6.71 -18.72
C VAL A 124 0.33 -7.06 -19.10
N ALA A 125 0.09 -8.26 -19.64
CA ALA A 125 -1.24 -8.71 -20.02
C ALA A 125 -2.20 -8.77 -18.81
N SER A 126 -1.72 -9.27 -17.66
CA SER A 126 -2.54 -9.31 -16.44
C SER A 126 -2.89 -7.91 -15.92
N MET A 127 -1.97 -6.96 -16.00
CA MET A 127 -2.22 -5.57 -15.60
C MET A 127 -3.23 -4.88 -16.52
N VAL A 128 -3.12 -5.09 -17.84
CA VAL A 128 -4.10 -4.58 -18.82
C VAL A 128 -5.48 -5.16 -18.57
N LEU A 129 -5.56 -6.46 -18.24
CA LEU A 129 -6.82 -7.12 -17.92
C LEU A 129 -7.48 -6.53 -16.66
N ILE A 130 -6.69 -6.28 -15.62
CA ILE A 130 -7.16 -5.63 -14.38
C ILE A 130 -7.68 -4.21 -14.70
N LEU A 131 -6.93 -3.45 -15.51
CA LEU A 131 -7.34 -2.11 -15.91
C LEU A 131 -8.66 -2.12 -16.71
N ALA A 132 -8.80 -3.04 -17.66
CA ALA A 132 -10.04 -3.22 -18.41
C ALA A 132 -11.22 -3.57 -17.51
N GLY A 133 -11.04 -4.47 -16.55
CA GLY A 133 -12.08 -4.82 -15.58
C GLY A 133 -12.52 -3.64 -14.73
N VAL A 134 -11.56 -2.79 -14.34
CA VAL A 134 -11.83 -1.58 -13.58
C VAL A 134 -12.59 -0.55 -14.40
N VAL A 135 -12.19 -0.31 -15.64
CA VAL A 135 -12.88 0.61 -16.56
C VAL A 135 -14.31 0.14 -16.81
N LEU A 136 -14.51 -1.15 -17.04
CA LEU A 136 -15.86 -1.74 -17.19
C LEU A 136 -16.71 -1.54 -15.94
N TYR A 137 -16.13 -1.68 -14.75
CA TYR A 137 -16.83 -1.45 -13.49
C TYR A 137 -17.23 0.02 -13.30
N MET A 138 -16.44 0.96 -13.77
CA MET A 138 -16.76 2.40 -13.68
C MET A 138 -17.82 2.85 -14.70
N TYR A 139 -17.99 2.09 -15.79
CA TYR A 139 -18.93 2.43 -16.86
C TYR A 139 -20.35 1.93 -16.56
N ASN A 140 -20.53 1.03 -15.59
CA ASN A 140 -21.79 0.41 -15.21
C ASN A 140 -22.33 1.02 -13.92
#